data_05e3a6cbc1d914b280bed47415ced4f7
#
_entry.id   05e3a6cbc1d914b280bed47415ced4f7
#
_cell.length_a   1.000
_cell.length_b   1.000
_cell.length_c   1.000
_cell.angle_alpha   90.00
_cell.angle_beta   90.00
_cell.angle_gamma   90.00
#
_symmetry.space_group_name_H-M   'P 1'
#
loop_
_entity.id
_entity.type
_entity.pdbx_description
1 polymer ?
#
loop_
_entity_poly.entity_id
_entity_poly.type
_entity_poly.pdbx_seq_one_letter_code
_entity_poly.pdbx_strand_id
1 'polypeptide(L)'
;MKKLVLISAYFGEYPDYFNLWLKSAAQNSGIDFFLYGDCDISKYEPLPQNVYFFKISFQDLKNKIQSRFDFPVILPKPYKLCDYKPAYGYLFEDDIKNYEYWGHIDIDTILGDLEKFLPHKDYEKLYQFGHLTIYKNTYKNNRRFMENRGQDYRKVFSTSFITVFDELPGMTKKFKLLNIPQYAS
;
A
#
# COMPACT_ATOMS: atom_id res chain seq x y z
N MET A 1 9.61 -19.46 -0.09
CA MET A 1 9.49 -18.07 -0.58
C MET A 1 8.68 -17.29 0.43
N LYS A 2 9.08 -16.07 0.75
CA LYS A 2 8.33 -15.22 1.70
C LYS A 2 7.01 -14.84 1.08
N LYS A 3 5.90 -15.03 1.80
CA LYS A 3 4.58 -14.60 1.32
C LYS A 3 4.51 -13.08 1.31
N LEU A 4 4.36 -12.50 0.14
CA LEU A 4 4.22 -11.05 -0.07
C LEU A 4 2.84 -10.75 -0.66
N VAL A 5 2.17 -9.74 -0.14
CA VAL A 5 0.98 -9.14 -0.73
C VAL A 5 1.21 -7.67 -1.03
N LEU A 6 0.83 -7.22 -2.22
CA LEU A 6 0.86 -5.81 -2.62
C LEU A 6 -0.58 -5.28 -2.70
N ILE A 7 -0.83 -4.16 -2.04
CA ILE A 7 -2.15 -3.57 -1.87
C ILE A 7 -2.26 -2.31 -2.72
N SER A 8 -3.34 -2.19 -3.47
CA SER A 8 -3.77 -0.95 -4.12
C SER A 8 -5.21 -0.64 -3.77
N ALA A 9 -5.49 0.61 -3.41
CA ALA A 9 -6.85 1.11 -3.23
C ALA A 9 -7.13 2.15 -4.32
N TYR A 10 -8.06 1.82 -5.22
CA TYR A 10 -8.36 2.62 -6.40
C TYR A 10 -9.87 2.74 -6.62
N PHE A 11 -10.35 3.94 -6.95
CA PHE A 11 -11.77 4.27 -7.03
C PHE A 11 -12.10 5.01 -8.32
N GLY A 12 -13.26 4.71 -8.91
CA GLY A 12 -13.72 5.24 -10.18
C GLY A 12 -13.46 4.27 -11.33
N GLU A 13 -12.84 4.72 -12.40
CA GLU A 13 -12.56 3.89 -13.56
C GLU A 13 -11.08 3.55 -13.66
N TYR A 14 -10.76 2.28 -13.91
CA TYR A 14 -9.40 1.89 -14.22
C TYR A 14 -8.94 2.49 -15.54
N PRO A 15 -7.65 2.89 -15.65
CA PRO A 15 -7.11 3.41 -16.89
C PRO A 15 -7.14 2.36 -18.00
N ASP A 16 -7.17 2.80 -19.26
CA ASP A 16 -7.25 1.92 -20.44
C ASP A 16 -6.13 0.87 -20.49
N TYR A 17 -4.98 1.18 -19.92
CA TYR A 17 -3.82 0.27 -19.86
C TYR A 17 -3.89 -0.72 -18.68
N PHE A 18 -4.95 -0.78 -17.88
CA PHE A 18 -5.04 -1.68 -16.72
C PHE A 18 -4.89 -3.15 -17.09
N ASN A 19 -5.28 -3.56 -18.32
CA ASN A 19 -4.99 -4.89 -18.85
C ASN A 19 -3.48 -5.21 -18.89
N LEU A 20 -2.63 -4.22 -19.16
CA LEU A 20 -1.18 -4.42 -19.15
C LEU A 20 -0.67 -4.59 -17.72
N TRP A 21 -1.24 -3.83 -16.76
CA TRP A 21 -0.96 -4.01 -15.35
C TRP A 21 -1.30 -5.42 -14.89
N LEU A 22 -2.51 -5.92 -15.20
CA LEU A 22 -2.95 -7.28 -14.87
C LEU A 22 -2.03 -8.35 -15.45
N LYS A 23 -1.61 -8.20 -16.71
CA LYS A 23 -0.66 -9.12 -17.36
C LYS A 23 0.70 -9.11 -16.63
N SER A 24 1.19 -7.94 -16.23
CA SER A 24 2.44 -7.81 -15.50
C SER A 24 2.34 -8.38 -14.07
N ALA A 25 1.19 -8.22 -13.40
CA ALA A 25 0.91 -8.84 -12.11
C ALA A 25 0.89 -10.38 -12.22
N ALA A 26 0.25 -10.92 -13.26
CA ALA A 26 0.20 -12.36 -13.53
C ALA A 26 1.59 -13.00 -13.69
N GLN A 27 2.58 -12.28 -14.24
CA GLN A 27 3.96 -12.76 -14.37
C GLN A 27 4.68 -12.88 -13.01
N ASN A 28 4.18 -12.23 -11.97
CA ASN A 28 4.70 -12.26 -10.61
C ASN A 28 3.87 -13.23 -9.73
N SER A 29 3.71 -14.48 -10.16
CA SER A 29 2.81 -15.47 -9.54
C SER A 29 3.11 -15.81 -8.07
N GLY A 30 4.30 -15.50 -7.58
CA GLY A 30 4.70 -15.66 -6.18
C GLY A 30 4.27 -14.50 -5.27
N ILE A 31 3.65 -13.47 -5.83
CA ILE A 31 3.17 -12.27 -5.14
C ILE A 31 1.67 -12.15 -5.32
N ASP A 32 0.93 -11.96 -4.23
CA ASP A 32 -0.50 -11.69 -4.28
C ASP A 32 -0.76 -10.18 -4.39
N PHE A 33 -1.79 -9.80 -5.15
CA PHE A 33 -2.20 -8.42 -5.34
C PHE A 33 -3.63 -8.23 -4.84
N PHE A 34 -3.79 -7.36 -3.83
CA PHE A 34 -5.09 -7.02 -3.26
C PHE A 34 -5.53 -5.65 -3.77
N LEU A 35 -6.61 -5.63 -4.53
CA LEU A 35 -7.21 -4.43 -5.10
C LEU A 35 -8.49 -4.09 -4.32
N TYR A 36 -8.52 -2.97 -3.65
CA TYR A 36 -9.70 -2.45 -2.97
C TYR A 36 -10.29 -1.29 -3.78
N GLY A 37 -11.59 -1.32 -4.07
CA GLY A 37 -12.22 -0.26 -4.82
C GLY A 37 -13.64 -0.53 -5.28
N ASP A 38 -14.20 0.42 -6.03
CA ASP A 38 -15.54 0.37 -6.59
C ASP A 38 -15.56 0.23 -8.12
N CYS A 39 -14.39 0.12 -8.75
CA CYS A 39 -14.26 0.00 -10.20
C CYS A 39 -15.05 -1.21 -10.73
N ASP A 40 -15.62 -1.07 -11.93
CA ASP A 40 -16.18 -2.20 -12.65
C ASP A 40 -15.06 -3.08 -13.20
N ILE A 41 -14.96 -4.31 -12.69
CA ILE A 41 -13.96 -5.30 -13.13
C ILE A 41 -14.50 -6.30 -14.15
N SER A 42 -15.78 -6.24 -14.52
CA SER A 42 -16.44 -7.25 -15.37
C SER A 42 -15.73 -7.47 -16.71
N LYS A 43 -15.19 -6.39 -17.30
CA LYS A 43 -14.43 -6.42 -18.55
C LYS A 43 -13.01 -7.01 -18.42
N TYR A 44 -12.56 -7.27 -17.20
CA TYR A 44 -11.22 -7.82 -16.91
C TYR A 44 -11.26 -9.25 -16.39
N GLU A 45 -12.44 -9.82 -16.24
CA GLU A 45 -12.61 -11.21 -15.78
C GLU A 45 -12.32 -12.23 -16.90
N PRO A 46 -11.73 -13.42 -16.57
CA PRO A 46 -11.29 -13.78 -15.21
C PRO A 46 -9.99 -13.06 -14.84
N LEU A 47 -9.89 -12.62 -13.59
CA LEU A 47 -8.65 -12.03 -13.07
C LEU A 47 -7.54 -13.08 -12.97
N PRO A 48 -6.26 -12.68 -13.04
CA PRO A 48 -5.13 -13.56 -12.74
C PRO A 48 -5.29 -14.20 -11.34
N GLN A 49 -4.81 -15.46 -11.18
CA GLN A 49 -4.99 -16.24 -9.97
C GLN A 49 -4.40 -15.59 -8.70
N ASN A 50 -3.43 -14.71 -8.85
CA ASN A 50 -2.77 -13.97 -7.78
C ASN A 50 -3.31 -12.53 -7.60
N VAL A 51 -4.40 -12.17 -8.28
CA VAL A 51 -5.05 -10.85 -8.16
C VAL A 51 -6.43 -11.02 -7.55
N TYR A 52 -6.67 -10.38 -6.42
CA TYR A 52 -7.91 -10.44 -5.65
C TYR A 52 -8.55 -9.07 -5.60
N PHE A 53 -9.82 -8.97 -6.01
CA PHE A 53 -10.57 -7.73 -5.96
C PHE A 53 -11.57 -7.74 -4.79
N PHE A 54 -11.45 -6.74 -3.94
CA PHE A 54 -12.34 -6.50 -2.79
C PHE A 54 -13.22 -5.28 -3.09
N LYS A 55 -14.47 -5.53 -3.45
CA LYS A 55 -15.41 -4.45 -3.75
C LYS A 55 -15.75 -3.68 -2.48
N ILE A 56 -15.40 -2.40 -2.47
CA ILE A 56 -15.69 -1.47 -1.37
C ILE A 56 -15.93 -0.09 -1.95
N SER A 57 -16.96 0.62 -1.48
CA SER A 57 -17.14 2.01 -1.88
C SER A 57 -16.09 2.92 -1.23
N PHE A 58 -15.82 4.06 -1.86
CA PHE A 58 -14.90 5.06 -1.27
C PHE A 58 -15.40 5.53 0.11
N GLN A 59 -16.73 5.66 0.30
CA GLN A 59 -17.30 6.05 1.57
C GLN A 59 -17.12 4.97 2.65
N ASP A 60 -17.27 3.69 2.30
CA ASP A 60 -17.06 2.59 3.26
C ASP A 60 -15.60 2.45 3.65
N LEU A 61 -14.67 2.64 2.70
CA LEU A 61 -13.25 2.70 3.02
C LEU A 61 -12.94 3.86 3.97
N LYS A 62 -13.51 5.03 3.72
CA LYS A 62 -13.37 6.20 4.61
C LYS A 62 -13.89 5.91 6.00
N ASN A 63 -15.05 5.26 6.12
CA ASN A 63 -15.63 4.84 7.39
C ASN A 63 -14.72 3.81 8.11
N LYS A 64 -14.19 2.82 7.37
CA LYS A 64 -13.22 1.85 7.88
C LYS A 64 -11.97 2.55 8.42
N ILE A 65 -11.43 3.51 7.69
CA ILE A 65 -10.27 4.30 8.13
C ILE A 65 -10.62 5.10 9.39
N GLN A 66 -11.74 5.84 9.38
CA GLN A 66 -12.16 6.65 10.53
C GLN A 66 -12.32 5.80 11.80
N SER A 67 -12.85 4.59 11.70
CA SER A 67 -13.05 3.69 12.85
C SER A 67 -11.75 3.24 13.52
N ARG A 68 -10.61 3.40 12.86
CA ARG A 68 -9.28 3.02 13.36
C ARG A 68 -8.57 4.15 14.10
N PHE A 69 -9.09 5.37 14.05
CA PHE A 69 -8.45 6.54 14.66
C PHE A 69 -9.40 7.31 15.58
N ASP A 70 -8.86 7.83 16.68
CA ASP A 70 -9.56 8.59 17.72
C ASP A 70 -9.67 10.10 17.42
N PHE A 71 -9.31 10.51 16.20
CA PHE A 71 -9.37 11.89 15.71
C PHE A 71 -10.03 11.95 14.34
N PRO A 72 -10.58 13.12 13.94
CA PRO A 72 -11.19 13.27 12.61
C PRO A 72 -10.19 13.05 11.49
N VAL A 73 -10.52 12.12 10.58
CA VAL A 73 -9.74 11.79 9.39
C VAL A 73 -10.26 12.59 8.20
N ILE A 74 -9.37 13.29 7.51
CA ILE A 74 -9.69 14.08 6.31
C ILE A 74 -9.28 13.32 5.06
N LEU A 75 -10.27 12.74 4.39
CA LEU A 75 -10.10 12.01 3.13
C LEU A 75 -11.14 12.54 2.12
N PRO A 76 -10.89 13.70 1.48
CA PRO A 76 -11.89 14.38 0.65
C PRO A 76 -12.07 13.73 -0.72
N LYS A 77 -11.07 13.05 -1.26
CA LYS A 77 -11.06 12.40 -2.57
C LYS A 77 -10.11 11.21 -2.59
N PRO A 78 -10.30 10.23 -3.52
CA PRO A 78 -9.47 9.02 -3.60
C PRO A 78 -7.96 9.28 -3.69
N TYR A 79 -7.54 10.30 -4.43
CA TYR A 79 -6.12 10.62 -4.59
C TYR A 79 -5.38 10.88 -3.25
N LYS A 80 -6.09 11.36 -2.20
CA LYS A 80 -5.51 11.54 -0.86
C LYS A 80 -5.08 10.22 -0.19
N LEU A 81 -5.52 9.07 -0.72
CA LEU A 81 -5.10 7.75 -0.22
C LEU A 81 -3.59 7.51 -0.34
N CYS A 82 -2.87 8.26 -1.20
CA CYS A 82 -1.40 8.18 -1.25
C CYS A 82 -0.78 8.42 0.14
N ASP A 83 -1.29 9.39 0.90
CA ASP A 83 -0.80 9.66 2.27
C ASP A 83 -1.22 8.57 3.29
N TYR A 84 -2.20 7.72 2.96
CA TYR A 84 -2.66 6.62 3.83
C TYR A 84 -1.98 5.27 3.51
N LYS A 85 -1.28 5.15 2.37
CA LYS A 85 -0.56 3.91 1.99
C LYS A 85 0.32 3.36 3.11
N PRO A 86 1.09 4.19 3.87
CA PRO A 86 1.88 3.67 4.99
C PRO A 86 1.08 3.03 6.13
N ALA A 87 -0.20 3.29 6.20
CA ALA A 87 -1.11 2.72 7.20
C ALA A 87 -1.82 1.44 6.71
N TYR A 88 -1.64 1.00 5.46
CA TYR A 88 -2.36 -0.16 4.92
C TYR A 88 -2.10 -1.43 5.73
N GLY A 89 -0.88 -1.65 6.23
CA GLY A 89 -0.59 -2.78 7.13
C GLY A 89 -1.39 -2.78 8.43
N TYR A 90 -1.82 -1.62 8.90
CA TYR A 90 -2.70 -1.45 10.05
C TYR A 90 -4.19 -1.50 9.66
N LEU A 91 -4.56 -0.85 8.55
CA LEU A 91 -5.95 -0.74 8.09
C LEU A 91 -6.51 -2.08 7.58
N PHE A 92 -5.66 -2.90 6.97
CA PHE A 92 -6.00 -4.20 6.38
C PHE A 92 -5.34 -5.37 7.14
N GLU A 93 -5.02 -5.18 8.43
CA GLU A 93 -4.27 -6.12 9.26
C GLU A 93 -4.89 -7.53 9.25
N ASP A 94 -6.21 -7.63 9.29
CA ASP A 94 -6.94 -8.92 9.28
C ASP A 94 -6.81 -9.63 7.92
N ASP A 95 -6.79 -8.88 6.83
CA ASP A 95 -6.73 -9.41 5.47
C ASP A 95 -5.32 -9.95 5.14
N ILE A 96 -4.28 -9.34 5.74
CA ILE A 96 -2.86 -9.64 5.44
C ILE A 96 -2.16 -10.49 6.51
N LYS A 97 -2.85 -10.97 7.53
CA LYS A 97 -2.26 -11.68 8.69
C LYS A 97 -1.42 -12.91 8.35
N ASN A 98 -1.68 -13.54 7.18
CA ASN A 98 -0.98 -14.74 6.73
C ASN A 98 0.25 -14.45 5.84
N TYR A 99 0.58 -13.18 5.62
CA TYR A 99 1.71 -12.76 4.80
C TYR A 99 2.90 -12.35 5.69
N GLU A 100 4.11 -12.66 5.25
CA GLU A 100 5.35 -12.24 5.93
C GLU A 100 5.70 -10.79 5.61
N TYR A 101 5.31 -10.33 4.41
CA TYR A 101 5.47 -8.97 3.92
C TYR A 101 4.19 -8.46 3.31
N TRP A 102 3.95 -7.19 3.47
CA TRP A 102 2.94 -6.45 2.73
C TRP A 102 3.57 -5.21 2.10
N GLY A 103 2.95 -4.69 1.06
CA GLY A 103 3.37 -3.43 0.47
C GLY A 103 2.20 -2.71 -0.17
N HIS A 104 2.46 -1.51 -0.65
CA HIS A 104 1.54 -0.80 -1.53
C HIS A 104 2.14 -0.64 -2.91
N ILE A 105 1.26 -0.59 -3.91
CA ILE A 105 1.65 -0.46 -5.32
C ILE A 105 0.64 0.41 -6.05
N ASP A 106 1.12 1.22 -6.99
CA ASP A 106 0.28 1.99 -7.87
C ASP A 106 -0.11 1.16 -9.12
N ILE A 107 -1.31 1.39 -9.63
CA ILE A 107 -1.82 0.69 -10.82
C ILE A 107 -1.38 1.32 -12.15
N ASP A 108 -0.64 2.43 -12.09
CA ASP A 108 -0.03 3.08 -13.25
C ASP A 108 1.42 2.64 -13.49
N THR A 109 1.82 1.53 -12.88
CA THR A 109 3.14 0.90 -13.04
C THR A 109 3.02 -0.41 -13.83
N ILE A 110 3.93 -0.67 -14.76
CA ILE A 110 4.07 -1.98 -15.39
C ILE A 110 5.21 -2.73 -14.69
N LEU A 111 4.88 -3.90 -14.14
CA LEU A 111 5.79 -4.66 -13.31
C LEU A 111 6.75 -5.48 -14.18
N GLY A 112 8.03 -5.45 -13.83
CA GLY A 112 9.00 -6.44 -14.26
C GLY A 112 8.90 -7.71 -13.40
N ASP A 113 9.93 -8.52 -13.41
CA ASP A 113 10.09 -9.67 -12.50
C ASP A 113 10.55 -9.15 -11.12
N LEU A 114 9.57 -8.88 -10.27
CA LEU A 114 9.83 -8.28 -8.94
C LEU A 114 10.68 -9.17 -8.04
N GLU A 115 10.58 -10.49 -8.16
CA GLU A 115 11.35 -11.43 -7.33
C GLU A 115 12.86 -11.24 -7.48
N LYS A 116 13.32 -10.89 -8.68
CA LYS A 116 14.75 -10.60 -8.94
C LYS A 116 15.29 -9.37 -8.22
N PHE A 117 14.41 -8.47 -7.84
CA PHE A 117 14.79 -7.23 -7.19
C PHE A 117 14.55 -7.24 -5.67
N LEU A 118 13.95 -8.32 -5.13
CA LEU A 118 13.79 -8.48 -3.70
C LEU A 118 15.13 -8.90 -3.06
N PRO A 119 15.63 -8.19 -2.03
CA PRO A 119 16.88 -8.53 -1.39
C PRO A 119 16.76 -9.84 -0.60
N HIS A 120 17.85 -10.63 -0.58
CA HIS A 120 17.91 -11.87 0.22
C HIS A 120 17.93 -11.61 1.73
N LYS A 121 18.44 -10.43 2.14
CA LYS A 121 18.49 -10.03 3.54
C LYS A 121 17.15 -9.49 4.01
N ASP A 122 16.81 -9.76 5.26
CA ASP A 122 15.63 -9.20 5.91
C ASP A 122 15.79 -7.71 6.22
N TYR A 123 14.83 -6.94 5.75
CA TYR A 123 14.69 -5.52 6.06
C TYR A 123 13.29 -5.24 6.60
N GLU A 124 13.16 -4.22 7.43
CA GLU A 124 11.85 -3.77 7.93
C GLU A 124 11.06 -3.01 6.84
N LYS A 125 11.77 -2.40 5.87
CA LYS A 125 11.20 -1.67 4.73
C LYS A 125 12.08 -1.83 3.51
N LEU A 126 11.46 -2.07 2.34
CA LEU A 126 12.10 -2.09 1.03
C LEU A 126 11.53 -0.95 0.19
N TYR A 127 12.41 -0.33 -0.58
CA TYR A 127 12.14 0.78 -1.48
C TYR A 127 11.72 2.06 -0.77
N GLN A 128 11.67 3.17 -1.50
CA GLN A 128 11.50 4.48 -0.88
C GLN A 128 10.53 5.42 -1.60
N PHE A 129 9.98 4.98 -2.73
CA PHE A 129 9.04 5.78 -3.53
C PHE A 129 7.62 5.27 -3.39
N GLY A 130 6.65 6.19 -3.52
CA GLY A 130 5.24 5.91 -3.31
C GLY A 130 4.61 4.91 -4.26
N HIS A 131 5.20 4.70 -5.46
CA HIS A 131 4.68 3.76 -6.44
C HIS A 131 4.88 2.27 -6.06
N LEU A 132 5.90 1.97 -5.25
CA LEU A 132 6.11 0.65 -4.65
C LEU A 132 6.92 0.78 -3.37
N THR A 133 6.36 0.35 -2.26
CA THR A 133 7.08 0.17 -1.00
C THR A 133 6.59 -1.09 -0.30
N ILE A 134 7.51 -1.86 0.27
CA ILE A 134 7.23 -3.12 0.94
C ILE A 134 7.67 -3.02 2.41
N TYR A 135 6.89 -3.58 3.31
CA TYR A 135 7.14 -3.60 4.75
C TYR A 135 7.08 -5.03 5.28
N LYS A 136 7.95 -5.35 6.23
CA LYS A 136 7.84 -6.60 6.99
C LYS A 136 6.55 -6.57 7.83
N ASN A 137 5.74 -7.63 7.71
CA ASN A 137 4.44 -7.69 8.37
C ASN A 137 4.59 -8.09 9.84
N THR A 138 4.78 -7.11 10.69
CA THR A 138 4.81 -7.29 12.14
C THR A 138 3.93 -6.24 12.81
N TYR A 139 3.37 -6.57 13.97
CA TYR A 139 2.55 -5.63 14.75
C TYR A 139 3.22 -4.26 14.91
N LYS A 140 4.51 -4.25 15.26
CA LYS A 140 5.29 -3.04 15.44
C LYS A 140 5.49 -2.29 14.14
N ASN A 141 5.82 -2.99 13.06
CA ASN A 141 6.13 -2.36 11.78
C ASN A 141 4.88 -1.78 11.10
N ASN A 142 3.73 -2.45 11.24
CA ASN A 142 2.44 -1.98 10.72
C ASN A 142 1.96 -0.68 11.41
N ARG A 143 2.57 -0.31 12.54
CA ARG A 143 2.29 0.92 13.32
C ARG A 143 3.43 1.93 13.30
N ARG A 144 4.49 1.70 12.51
CA ARG A 144 5.64 2.61 12.38
C ARG A 144 5.26 4.02 11.93
N PHE A 145 4.23 4.16 11.13
CA PHE A 145 3.74 5.46 10.70
C PHE A 145 3.27 6.34 11.89
N MET A 146 2.88 5.72 13.01
CA MET A 146 2.44 6.40 14.23
C MET A 146 3.59 6.90 15.11
N GLU A 147 4.83 6.45 14.89
CA GLU A 147 5.98 6.81 15.71
C GLU A 147 6.24 8.32 15.68
N ASN A 148 6.58 8.89 16.85
CA ASN A 148 6.80 10.32 17.02
C ASN A 148 8.19 10.77 16.52
N ARG A 149 8.46 10.54 15.23
CA ARG A 149 9.66 10.97 14.51
C ARG A 149 9.30 11.31 13.06
N GLY A 150 9.87 12.39 12.52
CA GLY A 150 9.53 12.86 11.18
C GLY A 150 8.11 13.43 11.09
N GLN A 151 7.42 13.24 9.97
CA GLN A 151 6.05 13.71 9.79
C GLN A 151 5.10 13.05 10.81
N ASP A 152 4.26 13.88 11.43
CA ASP A 152 3.22 13.45 12.35
C ASP A 152 2.00 12.97 11.58
N TYR A 153 1.68 11.68 11.67
CA TYR A 153 0.56 11.06 10.98
C TYR A 153 -0.80 11.69 11.32
N ARG A 154 -0.98 12.18 12.57
CA ARG A 154 -2.21 12.87 12.97
C ARG A 154 -2.42 14.14 12.14
N LYS A 155 -1.36 14.93 11.94
CA LYS A 155 -1.41 16.12 11.08
C LYS A 155 -1.63 15.74 9.61
N VAL A 156 -0.93 14.69 9.12
CA VAL A 156 -1.08 14.18 7.75
C VAL A 156 -2.52 13.76 7.48
N PHE A 157 -3.14 13.01 8.40
CA PHE A 157 -4.49 12.48 8.22
C PHE A 157 -5.61 13.49 8.55
N SER A 158 -5.28 14.58 9.24
CA SER A 158 -6.21 15.67 9.56
C SER A 158 -6.13 16.86 8.60
N THR A 159 -5.43 16.73 7.48
CA THR A 159 -5.38 17.77 6.44
C THR A 159 -5.85 17.25 5.09
N SER A 160 -6.46 18.13 4.29
CA SER A 160 -6.83 17.85 2.91
C SER A 160 -5.67 17.90 1.91
N PHE A 161 -4.55 18.52 2.29
CA PHE A 161 -3.36 18.64 1.44
C PHE A 161 -2.61 17.32 1.34
N ILE A 162 -2.02 17.06 0.16
CA ILE A 162 -1.10 15.96 -0.06
C ILE A 162 0.24 16.29 0.62
N THR A 163 0.74 15.36 1.44
CA THR A 163 1.95 15.56 2.24
C THR A 163 3.10 14.65 1.82
N VAL A 164 2.85 13.78 0.83
CA VAL A 164 3.83 12.81 0.29
C VAL A 164 4.38 11.91 1.41
N PHE A 165 3.45 11.44 2.27
CA PHE A 165 3.79 10.65 3.46
C PHE A 165 4.33 9.26 3.13
N ASP A 166 3.94 8.71 1.99
CA ASP A 166 4.38 7.40 1.47
C ASP A 166 5.81 7.40 0.88
N GLU A 167 6.43 8.56 0.70
CA GLU A 167 7.72 8.72 0.02
C GLU A 167 8.87 9.19 0.91
N LEU A 168 9.90 9.80 0.26
CA LEU A 168 11.16 10.23 0.87
C LEU A 168 10.99 11.15 2.09
N PRO A 169 10.17 12.23 2.03
CA PRO A 169 10.02 13.14 3.18
C PRO A 169 9.21 12.51 4.32
N GLY A 170 8.37 11.51 4.00
CA GLY A 170 7.52 10.82 4.95
C GLY A 170 8.16 9.58 5.57
N MET A 171 7.71 8.40 5.14
CA MET A 171 8.12 7.14 5.77
C MET A 171 9.61 6.82 5.63
N THR A 172 10.24 7.12 4.51
CA THR A 172 11.67 6.86 4.33
C THR A 172 12.49 7.67 5.32
N LYS A 173 12.17 8.96 5.51
CA LYS A 173 12.80 9.81 6.53
C LYS A 173 12.52 9.31 7.95
N LYS A 174 11.27 8.89 8.22
CA LYS A 174 10.87 8.33 9.53
C LYS A 174 11.71 7.12 9.90
N PHE A 175 11.90 6.16 9.00
CA PHE A 175 12.74 4.98 9.21
C PHE A 175 14.21 5.36 9.47
N LYS A 176 14.77 6.34 8.74
CA LYS A 176 16.11 6.88 8.99
C LYS A 176 16.24 7.47 10.39
N LEU A 177 15.28 8.30 10.81
CA LEU A 177 15.29 8.94 12.14
C LEU A 177 15.11 7.95 13.29
N LEU A 178 14.50 6.79 13.03
CA LEU A 178 14.33 5.70 13.98
C LEU A 178 15.50 4.70 13.97
N ASN A 179 16.51 4.90 13.11
CA ASN A 179 17.64 3.99 12.88
C ASN A 179 17.19 2.55 12.55
N ILE A 180 16.10 2.41 11.76
CA ILE A 180 15.55 1.12 11.36
C ILE A 180 16.12 0.73 10.00
N PRO A 181 16.62 -0.52 9.83
CA PRO A 181 17.15 -0.99 8.57
C PRO A 181 16.10 -0.92 7.44
N GLN A 182 16.47 -0.28 6.35
CA GLN A 182 15.69 -0.23 5.12
C GLN A 182 16.58 -0.42 3.90
N TYR A 183 16.02 -1.02 2.86
CA TYR A 183 16.65 -1.15 1.56
C TYR A 183 16.09 -0.08 0.62
N ALA A 184 16.96 0.72 0.05
CA ALA A 184 16.59 1.94 -0.69
C ALA A 184 17.29 1.99 -2.06
N SER A 185 17.26 0.90 -2.80
CA SER A 185 17.81 0.90 -4.18
C SER A 185 16.78 1.40 -5.17
#